data_3ac9ee8af05a0558af3ab7b7d49df3e6
#
_entry.id   3ac9ee8af05a0558af3ab7b7d49df3e6
#
_cell.length_a   1.000
_cell.length_b   1.000
_cell.length_c   1.000
_cell.angle_alpha   90.00
_cell.angle_beta   90.00
_cell.angle_gamma   90.00
#
_symmetry.space_group_name_H-M   'P 1'
#
loop_
_entity.id
_entity.type
_entity.pdbx_description
1 polymer ?
#
loop_
_entity_poly.entity_id
_entity_poly.type
_entity_poly.pdbx_seq_one_letter_code
_entity_poly.pdbx_strand_id
1 'polypeptide(L)'
;MKTPKGFFTYFHHAEPLEMLSDEQAGRLYKALMRYGNTGEETDFEGDCALDVMFSLFKKEIDYNFERYAEICEIRREVGKKGGRPRKTEE
;
A
#
# COMPACT_ATOMS: atom_id res chain seq x y z
N MET A 1 0.72 -15.95 -6.05
CA MET A 1 0.07 -15.05 -5.12
C MET A 1 -0.39 -13.78 -5.81
N LYS A 2 -1.59 -13.32 -5.48
CA LYS A 2 -2.11 -12.09 -6.08
C LYS A 2 -1.43 -10.87 -5.49
N THR A 3 -1.20 -9.88 -6.35
CA THR A 3 -0.66 -8.60 -5.92
C THR A 3 -1.80 -7.58 -5.85
N PRO A 4 -1.81 -6.73 -4.84
CA PRO A 4 -2.82 -5.66 -4.81
C PRO A 4 -2.67 -4.76 -6.02
N LYS A 5 -3.78 -4.17 -6.45
CA LYS A 5 -3.78 -3.30 -7.61
C LYS A 5 -3.52 -1.84 -7.24
N GLY A 6 -3.42 -1.55 -5.96
CA GLY A 6 -3.17 -0.20 -5.49
C GLY A 6 -2.94 -0.21 -4.00
N PHE A 7 -2.87 0.97 -3.43
CA PHE A 7 -2.71 1.12 -1.99
C PHE A 7 -3.56 2.30 -1.53
N PHE A 8 -3.77 2.36 -0.21
CA PHE A 8 -4.58 3.43 0.37
C PHE A 8 -3.71 4.57 0.86
N THR A 9 -4.22 5.78 0.71
CA THR A 9 -3.70 6.93 1.44
C THR A 9 -4.81 7.40 2.36
N TYR A 10 -4.42 8.09 3.43
CA TYR A 10 -5.36 8.40 4.50
C TYR A 10 -5.37 9.89 4.77
N PHE A 11 -6.46 10.36 5.36
CA PHE A 11 -6.61 11.80 5.67
C PHE A 11 -5.57 12.28 6.65
N HIS A 12 -5.05 11.41 7.51
CA HIS A 12 -4.02 11.85 8.45
C HIS A 12 -2.69 12.16 7.75
N HIS A 13 -2.57 11.85 6.47
CA HIS A 13 -1.41 12.24 5.69
C HIS A 13 -1.53 13.66 5.13
N ALA A 14 -2.71 14.27 5.22
CA ALA A 14 -2.94 15.57 4.59
C ALA A 14 -2.03 16.65 5.17
N GLU A 15 -1.92 16.71 6.50
CA GLU A 15 -1.11 17.74 7.13
C GLU A 15 0.36 17.64 6.77
N PRO A 16 0.99 16.46 6.88
CA PRO A 16 2.37 16.33 6.42
C PRO A 16 2.56 16.68 4.95
N LEU A 17 1.60 16.32 4.11
CA LEU A 17 1.72 16.61 2.68
C LEU A 17 1.66 18.10 2.41
N GLU A 18 0.86 18.85 3.18
CA GLU A 18 0.79 20.29 3.01
C GLU A 18 2.11 20.98 3.34
N MET A 19 2.96 20.33 4.10
CA MET A 19 4.26 20.89 4.44
C MET A 19 5.28 20.75 3.31
N LEU A 20 4.98 19.96 2.30
CA LEU A 20 5.84 19.79 1.14
C LEU A 20 5.48 20.80 0.06
N SER A 21 6.47 21.17 -0.76
CA SER A 21 6.16 21.94 -1.96
C SER A 21 5.43 21.06 -2.95
N ASP A 22 4.80 21.68 -3.94
CA ASP A 22 4.12 20.92 -4.99
C ASP A 22 5.08 19.99 -5.71
N GLU A 23 6.29 20.48 -5.94
CA GLU A 23 7.32 19.67 -6.60
C GLU A 23 7.69 18.46 -5.75
N GLN A 24 7.90 18.68 -4.46
CA GLN A 24 8.22 17.59 -3.55
C GLN A 24 7.10 16.58 -3.49
N ALA A 25 5.87 17.06 -3.38
CA ALA A 25 4.71 16.19 -3.31
C ALA A 25 4.58 15.33 -4.56
N GLY A 26 4.85 15.93 -5.73
CA GLY A 26 4.82 15.20 -6.98
C GLY A 26 5.89 14.11 -7.04
N ARG A 27 7.09 14.43 -6.59
CA ARG A 27 8.17 13.45 -6.55
C ARG A 27 7.83 12.30 -5.62
N LEU A 28 7.26 12.64 -4.47
CA LEU A 28 6.85 11.62 -3.50
C LEU A 28 5.78 10.72 -4.10
N TYR A 29 4.77 11.30 -4.73
CA TYR A 29 3.70 10.51 -5.31
C TYR A 29 4.23 9.52 -6.36
N LYS A 30 5.10 10.00 -7.23
CA LYS A 30 5.67 9.12 -8.25
C LYS A 30 6.50 8.01 -7.63
N ALA A 31 7.23 8.33 -6.56
CA ALA A 31 8.03 7.34 -5.87
C ALA A 31 7.16 6.27 -5.21
N LEU A 32 6.05 6.70 -4.63
CA LEU A 32 5.13 5.77 -3.99
C LEU A 32 4.48 4.84 -4.99
N MET A 33 4.08 5.39 -6.13
CA MET A 33 3.49 4.58 -7.19
C MET A 33 4.49 3.55 -7.70
N ARG A 34 5.74 3.97 -7.85
CA ARG A 34 6.79 3.04 -8.29
C ARG A 34 7.02 1.95 -7.25
N TYR A 35 7.07 2.34 -5.99
CA TYR A 35 7.29 1.37 -4.92
C TYR A 35 6.13 0.37 -4.84
N GLY A 36 4.90 0.86 -4.87
CA GLY A 36 3.74 -0.02 -4.79
C GLY A 36 3.64 -0.96 -5.97
N ASN A 37 4.05 -0.50 -7.13
CA ASN A 37 3.93 -1.29 -8.35
C ASN A 37 5.05 -2.31 -8.51
N THR A 38 6.29 -1.92 -8.21
CA THR A 38 7.46 -2.76 -8.51
C THR A 38 8.31 -3.10 -7.30
N GLY A 39 8.10 -2.45 -6.17
CA GLY A 39 8.96 -2.63 -5.00
C GLY A 39 10.21 -1.79 -5.00
N GLU A 40 10.40 -0.98 -6.04
CA GLU A 40 11.58 -0.14 -6.15
C GLU A 40 11.50 1.07 -5.24
N GLU A 41 12.59 1.35 -4.54
CA GLU A 41 12.68 2.57 -3.74
C GLU A 41 13.39 3.64 -4.53
N THR A 42 13.03 4.89 -4.25
CA THR A 42 13.58 6.04 -4.94
C THR A 42 14.60 6.74 -4.07
N ASP A 43 15.71 7.12 -4.68
CA ASP A 43 16.72 7.94 -4.01
C ASP A 43 16.34 9.41 -4.18
N PHE A 44 16.05 10.09 -3.07
CA PHE A 44 15.66 11.50 -3.11
C PHE A 44 16.83 12.45 -3.02
N GLU A 45 18.04 11.92 -3.10
CA GLU A 45 19.28 12.73 -3.23
C GLU A 45 19.45 13.69 -2.07
N GLY A 46 19.21 13.20 -0.86
CA GLY A 46 19.44 14.00 0.34
C GLY A 46 18.29 14.85 0.79
N ASP A 47 17.15 14.77 0.13
CA ASP A 47 15.96 15.50 0.58
C ASP A 47 15.37 14.78 1.79
N CYS A 48 15.73 15.25 2.97
CA CYS A 48 15.33 14.59 4.21
C CYS A 48 13.82 14.54 4.38
N ALA A 49 13.13 15.61 3.98
CA ALA A 49 11.68 15.65 4.11
C ALA A 49 11.04 14.53 3.30
N LEU A 50 11.51 14.34 2.07
CA LEU A 50 10.98 13.28 1.23
C LEU A 50 11.34 11.90 1.76
N ASP A 51 12.56 11.75 2.29
CA ASP A 51 12.96 10.47 2.87
C ASP A 51 12.06 10.07 4.02
N VAL A 52 11.77 11.00 4.92
CA VAL A 52 10.92 10.73 6.06
C VAL A 52 9.49 10.42 5.63
N MET A 53 8.96 11.25 4.74
CA MET A 53 7.61 11.04 4.24
C MET A 53 7.47 9.71 3.51
N PHE A 54 8.46 9.37 2.70
CA PHE A 54 8.43 8.10 1.98
C PHE A 54 8.42 6.93 2.96
N SER A 55 9.22 7.01 4.02
CA SER A 55 9.28 5.96 5.02
C SER A 55 7.93 5.76 5.70
N LEU A 56 7.25 6.85 6.02
CA LEU A 56 5.94 6.77 6.68
C LEU A 56 4.93 6.08 5.77
N PHE A 57 4.86 6.52 4.50
CA PHE A 57 3.94 5.92 3.56
C PHE A 57 4.29 4.46 3.27
N LYS A 58 5.58 4.18 3.17
CA LYS A 58 6.04 2.83 2.89
C LYS A 58 5.57 1.85 3.96
N LYS A 59 5.65 2.24 5.21
CA LYS A 59 5.19 1.38 6.30
C LYS A 59 3.71 1.02 6.13
N GLU A 60 2.90 1.99 5.74
CA GLU A 60 1.48 1.73 5.59
C GLU A 60 1.18 0.90 4.35
N ILE A 61 1.94 1.13 3.27
CA ILE A 61 1.80 0.33 2.07
C ILE A 61 2.16 -1.13 2.38
N ASP A 62 3.27 -1.33 3.06
CA ASP A 62 3.70 -2.68 3.43
C ASP A 62 2.67 -3.36 4.32
N TYR A 63 2.13 -2.62 5.28
CA TYR A 63 1.11 -3.17 6.17
C TYR A 63 -0.13 -3.57 5.38
N ASN A 64 -0.58 -2.72 4.47
CA ASN A 64 -1.76 -3.00 3.67
C ASN A 64 -1.53 -4.21 2.76
N PHE A 65 -0.34 -4.34 2.21
CA PHE A 65 -0.03 -5.47 1.36
C PHE A 65 0.00 -6.77 2.15
N GLU A 66 0.54 -6.72 3.36
CA GLU A 66 0.55 -7.90 4.23
C GLU A 66 -0.87 -8.30 4.61
N ARG A 67 -1.70 -7.31 4.95
CA ARG A 67 -3.09 -7.60 5.28
C ARG A 67 -3.84 -8.20 4.09
N TYR A 68 -3.57 -7.67 2.91
CA TYR A 68 -4.19 -8.20 1.70
C TYR A 68 -3.81 -9.66 1.50
N ALA A 69 -2.53 -9.97 1.67
CA ALA A 69 -2.05 -11.35 1.51
C ALA A 69 -2.70 -12.27 2.55
N GLU A 70 -2.82 -11.81 3.79
CA GLU A 70 -3.47 -12.58 4.84
C GLU A 70 -4.92 -12.87 4.51
N ILE A 71 -5.63 -11.85 4.04
CA ILE A 71 -7.03 -12.01 3.70
C ILE A 71 -7.21 -12.98 2.55
N CYS A 72 -6.35 -12.90 1.55
CA CYS A 72 -6.39 -13.83 0.43
C CYS A 72 -6.12 -15.26 0.90
N GLU A 73 -5.19 -15.43 1.84
CA GLU A 73 -4.88 -16.74 2.37
C GLU A 73 -6.06 -17.31 3.14
N ILE A 74 -6.68 -16.49 3.96
CA ILE A 74 -7.86 -16.90 4.73
C ILE A 74 -8.98 -17.33 3.80
N ARG A 75 -9.22 -16.54 2.76
CA ARG A 75 -10.28 -16.86 1.81
C ARG A 75 -10.00 -18.17 1.09
N ARG A 76 -8.75 -18.42 0.78
CA ARG A 76 -8.38 -19.67 0.12
C ARG A 76 -8.64 -20.85 1.05
N GLU A 77 -8.27 -20.71 2.33
CA GLU A 77 -8.51 -21.76 3.30
C GLU A 77 -9.99 -22.04 3.47
N VAL A 78 -10.77 -21.00 3.60
CA VAL A 78 -12.22 -21.14 3.76
C VAL A 78 -12.79 -21.81 2.51
N GLY A 79 -12.33 -21.43 1.34
CA GLY A 79 -12.80 -22.04 0.10
C GLY A 79 -12.52 -23.53 0.05
N LYS A 80 -11.36 -23.92 0.52
CA LYS A 80 -11.01 -25.34 0.53
C LYS A 80 -11.90 -26.14 1.47
N LYS A 81 -12.12 -25.60 2.66
CA LYS A 81 -12.92 -26.29 3.67
C LYS A 81 -14.39 -26.25 3.35
N GLY A 82 -14.88 -25.09 2.94
CA GLY A 82 -16.26 -24.82 2.82
C GLY A 82 -16.92 -25.50 1.67
N GLY A 83 -16.23 -25.57 0.70
CA GLY A 83 -16.98 -25.87 -0.43
C GLY A 83 -18.10 -24.91 -0.49
N ARG A 84 -18.84 -24.70 -0.61
CA ARG A 84 -19.68 -23.75 -0.55
C ARG A 84 -20.89 -23.85 -0.21
N PRO A 85 -21.42 -24.05 0.15
CA PRO A 85 -22.49 -24.29 0.42
C PRO A 85 -23.50 -23.64 0.08
N ARG A 86 -23.35 -23.57 -0.30
CA ARG A 86 -24.02 -23.29 -0.41
C ARG A 86 -24.88 -22.97 -0.45
N LYS A 87 -25.10 -22.81 -0.66
CA LYS A 87 -25.60 -22.55 -0.77
C LYS A 87 -26.37 -22.72 -0.88
N THR A 88 -26.51 -22.71 -0.87
CA THR A 88 -27.06 -23.01 -0.89
C THR A 88 -27.73 -23.07 -0.68
N GLU A 89 -27.78 -22.89 -0.52
CA GLU A 89 -28.22 -23.14 -0.22
C GLU A 89 -28.76 -23.19 0.01
N GLU A 90 -28.98 -23.12 -0.02
CA GLU A 90 -29.30 -23.30 0.21
C GLU A 90 -29.71 -23.29 0.07
#